data_5d657c825ffa1254bc6190d0cb37b0b5
#
_entry.id   5d657c825ffa1254bc6190d0cb37b0b5
#
_cell.length_a   1.000
_cell.length_b   1.000
_cell.length_c   1.000
_cell.angle_alpha   90.00
_cell.angle_beta   90.00
_cell.angle_gamma   90.00
#
_symmetry.space_group_name_H-M   'P 1'
#
loop_
_entity.id
_entity.type
_entity.pdbx_description
1 polymer ?
#
loop_
_entity_poly.entity_id
_entity_poly.type
_entity_poly.pdbx_seq_one_letter_code
_entity_poly.pdbx_strand_id
1 'polypeptide(L)'
;MAYLTYLIDNYHHLPSTIAFLHSHRSGFFMAWHVDAFLHDNVAAMRALQIPFVQQNGYVNLRCTWNPGCMESHRLNRHVTEDVWREVFDGTSTPPAIFNYSDDDDGDNSTTAAAAPAADDNRSQQYNNRSLQRTSPGVNAELQNPMLFPQQVGAACCAQFAVSRDQVLRRPREDYIRFREWVTQTDKDSASSGRVMEFLWHVIFGKEAV
;
A
#
# COMPACT_ATOMS: atom_id res chain seq x y z
N MET A 1 -12.29 6.87 11.88
CA MET A 1 -11.99 7.77 13.02
C MET A 1 -11.16 7.08 14.11
N ALA A 2 -11.63 5.98 14.70
CA ALA A 2 -10.93 5.34 15.84
C ALA A 2 -9.45 5.02 15.58
N TYR A 3 -9.09 4.53 14.40
CA TYR A 3 -7.70 4.19 14.05
C TYR A 3 -6.78 5.40 14.07
N LEU A 4 -7.17 6.49 13.40
CA LEU A 4 -6.39 7.73 13.41
C LEU A 4 -6.26 8.32 14.81
N THR A 5 -7.34 8.34 15.58
CA THR A 5 -7.31 8.82 16.97
C THR A 5 -6.34 8.00 17.80
N TYR A 6 -6.37 6.67 17.71
CA TYR A 6 -5.41 5.81 18.41
C TYR A 6 -3.95 6.12 18.04
N LEU A 7 -3.66 6.26 16.74
CA LEU A 7 -2.30 6.58 16.26
C LEU A 7 -1.83 7.95 16.78
N ILE A 8 -2.69 8.96 16.74
CA ILE A 8 -2.38 10.32 17.20
C ILE A 8 -2.12 10.37 18.70
N ASP A 9 -3.01 9.75 19.48
CA ASP A 9 -2.96 9.82 20.92
C ASP A 9 -1.81 9.00 21.53
N ASN A 10 -1.42 7.92 20.85
CA ASN A 10 -0.35 7.01 21.30
C ASN A 10 0.95 7.15 20.52
N TYR A 11 1.10 8.16 19.66
CA TYR A 11 2.19 8.27 18.68
C TYR A 11 3.59 8.07 19.30
N HIS A 12 3.83 8.58 20.50
CA HIS A 12 5.11 8.48 21.20
C HIS A 12 5.27 7.19 22.02
N HIS A 13 4.22 6.38 22.14
CA HIS A 13 4.17 5.18 22.99
C HIS A 13 3.57 3.96 22.28
N LEU A 14 3.70 3.92 20.94
CA LEU A 14 3.16 2.83 20.12
C LEU A 14 3.82 1.49 20.48
N PRO A 15 3.05 0.39 20.57
CA PRO A 15 3.60 -0.96 20.65
C PRO A 15 4.36 -1.31 19.35
N SER A 16 5.20 -2.34 19.40
CA SER A 16 6.00 -2.76 18.23
C SER A 16 5.14 -3.16 17.02
N THR A 17 3.97 -3.74 17.27
CA THR A 17 2.98 -4.13 16.26
C THR A 17 1.58 -3.72 16.69
N ILE A 18 0.81 -3.19 15.76
CA ILE A 18 -0.58 -2.76 15.96
C ILE A 18 -1.45 -3.50 14.94
N ALA A 19 -2.54 -4.08 15.39
CA ALA A 19 -3.56 -4.64 14.51
C ALA A 19 -4.86 -3.84 14.63
N PHE A 20 -5.38 -3.42 13.49
CA PHE A 20 -6.65 -2.72 13.39
C PHE A 20 -7.69 -3.67 12.84
N LEU A 21 -8.77 -3.85 13.57
CA LEU A 21 -9.82 -4.82 13.31
C LEU A 21 -11.20 -4.19 13.41
N HIS A 22 -12.16 -4.80 12.73
CA HIS A 22 -13.56 -4.51 12.99
C HIS A 22 -14.00 -5.08 14.35
N SER A 23 -14.99 -4.47 14.98
CA SER A 23 -15.45 -4.80 16.32
C SER A 23 -16.25 -6.12 16.43
N HIS A 24 -16.32 -6.92 15.37
CA HIS A 24 -17.03 -8.19 15.35
C HIS A 24 -16.09 -9.35 15.68
N ARG A 25 -16.45 -10.17 16.66
CA ARG A 25 -15.61 -11.29 17.07
C ARG A 25 -15.58 -12.41 16.02
N SER A 26 -16.74 -12.88 15.58
CA SER A 26 -16.84 -14.02 14.68
C SER A 26 -18.23 -14.16 14.05
N GLY A 27 -18.36 -15.06 13.09
CA GLY A 27 -19.62 -15.47 12.48
C GLY A 27 -19.85 -14.90 11.09
N PHE A 28 -20.43 -15.72 10.23
CA PHE A 28 -20.59 -15.41 8.80
C PHE A 28 -21.31 -14.07 8.54
N PHE A 29 -22.38 -13.79 9.26
CA PHE A 29 -23.16 -12.56 9.00
C PHE A 29 -22.53 -11.28 9.56
N MET A 30 -21.73 -11.40 10.63
CA MET A 30 -21.18 -10.24 11.32
C MET A 30 -19.70 -9.98 10.97
N ALA A 31 -18.95 -11.04 10.75
CA ALA A 31 -17.50 -10.98 10.53
C ALA A 31 -17.06 -11.66 9.21
N TRP A 32 -17.95 -11.71 8.21
CA TRP A 32 -17.69 -12.35 6.90
C TRP A 32 -16.43 -11.82 6.19
N HIS A 33 -15.96 -10.65 6.58
CA HIS A 33 -14.75 -10.01 6.07
C HIS A 33 -13.46 -10.52 6.74
N VAL A 34 -13.54 -11.46 7.66
CA VAL A 34 -12.38 -12.12 8.26
C VAL A 34 -12.14 -13.44 7.53
N ASP A 35 -10.97 -13.61 6.96
CA ASP A 35 -10.62 -14.80 6.14
C ASP A 35 -10.24 -16.04 6.98
N ALA A 36 -10.22 -15.94 8.30
CA ALA A 36 -9.98 -17.09 9.19
C ALA A 36 -11.19 -18.04 9.23
N PHE A 37 -10.93 -19.29 9.63
CA PHE A 37 -11.99 -20.29 9.80
C PHE A 37 -13.10 -19.78 10.72
N LEU A 38 -14.36 -19.98 10.34
CA LEU A 38 -15.57 -19.43 10.98
C LEU A 38 -15.59 -17.90 11.07
N HIS A 39 -14.82 -17.21 10.25
CA HIS A 39 -14.67 -15.76 10.29
C HIS A 39 -14.31 -15.24 11.70
N ASP A 40 -13.41 -15.97 12.39
CA ASP A 40 -13.03 -15.66 13.78
C ASP A 40 -11.79 -14.76 13.85
N ASN A 41 -11.98 -13.53 14.31
CA ASN A 41 -10.90 -12.56 14.53
C ASN A 41 -9.86 -13.05 15.54
N VAL A 42 -10.25 -13.84 16.54
CA VAL A 42 -9.29 -14.40 17.50
C VAL A 42 -8.38 -15.42 16.83
N ALA A 43 -8.96 -16.28 15.97
CA ALA A 43 -8.18 -17.23 15.17
C ALA A 43 -7.23 -16.49 14.21
N ALA A 44 -7.70 -15.43 13.53
CA ALA A 44 -6.89 -14.58 12.66
C ALA A 44 -5.70 -13.97 13.43
N MET A 45 -5.93 -13.43 14.62
CA MET A 45 -4.87 -12.83 15.44
C MET A 45 -3.87 -13.85 15.96
N ARG A 46 -4.31 -15.06 16.31
CA ARG A 46 -3.40 -16.14 16.72
C ARG A 46 -2.52 -16.64 15.56
N ALA A 47 -3.00 -16.54 14.34
CA ALA A 47 -2.25 -16.89 13.12
C ALA A 47 -1.36 -15.77 12.60
N LEU A 48 -1.45 -14.56 13.14
CA LEU A 48 -0.69 -13.40 12.66
C LEU A 48 0.81 -13.62 12.78
N GLN A 49 1.50 -13.55 11.65
CA GLN A 49 2.95 -13.70 11.56
C GLN A 49 3.64 -12.38 11.90
N ILE A 50 3.91 -12.14 13.20
CA ILE A 50 4.55 -10.89 13.68
C ILE A 50 5.86 -10.58 12.96
N PRO A 51 6.79 -11.55 12.73
CA PRO A 51 8.01 -11.27 11.97
C PRO A 51 7.73 -10.75 10.55
N PHE A 52 6.69 -11.28 9.90
CA PHE A 52 6.28 -10.83 8.57
C PHE A 52 5.76 -9.39 8.59
N VAL A 53 4.96 -9.01 9.61
CA VAL A 53 4.52 -7.62 9.80
C VAL A 53 5.70 -6.69 10.03
N GLN A 54 6.68 -7.10 10.85
CA GLN A 54 7.87 -6.30 11.11
C GLN A 54 8.73 -6.10 9.87
N GLN A 55 8.89 -7.13 9.07
CA GLN A 55 9.67 -7.08 7.82
C GLN A 55 9.00 -6.19 6.77
N ASN A 56 7.69 -6.31 6.61
CA ASN A 56 6.94 -5.62 5.57
C ASN A 56 6.42 -4.24 6.02
N GLY A 57 6.41 -3.95 7.31
CA GLY A 57 5.91 -2.70 7.88
C GLY A 57 4.38 -2.61 7.93
N TYR A 58 3.68 -2.94 6.87
CA TYR A 58 2.22 -2.98 6.75
C TYR A 58 1.78 -4.27 6.06
N VAL A 59 0.72 -4.88 6.58
CA VAL A 59 0.14 -6.11 6.03
C VAL A 59 -1.37 -6.02 6.12
N ASN A 60 -2.05 -6.19 4.99
CA ASN A 60 -3.50 -6.37 4.99
C ASN A 60 -3.83 -7.73 5.61
N LEU A 61 -4.82 -7.78 6.50
CA LEU A 61 -5.25 -9.02 7.16
C LEU A 61 -6.24 -9.83 6.32
N ARG A 62 -6.71 -9.25 5.22
CA ARG A 62 -7.55 -9.95 4.27
C ARG A 62 -6.72 -10.40 3.07
N CYS A 63 -6.78 -11.70 2.78
CA CYS A 63 -6.09 -12.32 1.66
C CYS A 63 -7.01 -12.52 0.44
N THR A 64 -8.33 -12.50 0.66
CA THR A 64 -9.33 -12.69 -0.38
C THR A 64 -9.63 -11.38 -1.08
N TRP A 65 -9.47 -11.36 -2.41
CA TRP A 65 -9.70 -10.18 -3.23
C TRP A 65 -11.19 -9.82 -3.41
N ASN A 66 -12.10 -10.73 -3.16
CA ASN A 66 -13.54 -10.52 -3.34
C ASN A 66 -14.27 -10.44 -1.97
N PRO A 67 -14.99 -9.34 -1.69
CA PRO A 67 -14.94 -8.06 -2.36
C PRO A 67 -13.65 -7.31 -2.01
N GLY A 68 -13.08 -6.59 -2.96
CA GLY A 68 -11.84 -5.86 -2.76
C GLY A 68 -11.42 -5.19 -4.04
N CYS A 69 -10.24 -5.46 -4.56
CA CYS A 69 -9.71 -4.90 -5.80
C CYS A 69 -10.45 -5.33 -7.08
N MET A 70 -11.76 -5.50 -7.03
CA MET A 70 -12.57 -5.66 -8.25
C MET A 70 -12.57 -4.36 -9.05
N GLU A 71 -12.79 -4.43 -10.37
CA GLU A 71 -12.87 -3.25 -11.23
C GLU A 71 -13.88 -2.20 -10.73
N SER A 72 -14.99 -2.64 -10.11
CA SER A 72 -15.99 -1.77 -9.49
C SER A 72 -15.47 -1.01 -8.26
N HIS A 73 -14.34 -1.41 -7.69
CA HIS A 73 -13.67 -0.79 -6.56
C HIS A 73 -12.37 -0.08 -6.93
N ARG A 74 -12.03 -0.08 -8.22
CA ARG A 74 -10.90 0.68 -8.73
C ARG A 74 -11.21 2.18 -8.70
N LEU A 75 -10.21 2.97 -8.73
CA LEU A 75 -9.96 4.38 -8.70
C LEU A 75 -11.17 5.33 -8.80
N ASN A 76 -11.94 5.26 -9.82
CA ASN A 76 -12.84 6.32 -10.24
C ASN A 76 -14.12 6.44 -9.37
N ARG A 77 -14.29 5.60 -8.37
CA ARG A 77 -15.54 5.56 -7.62
C ARG A 77 -15.45 6.23 -6.24
N HIS A 78 -14.34 6.06 -5.55
CA HIS A 78 -14.19 6.54 -4.17
C HIS A 78 -13.00 7.47 -4.00
N VAL A 79 -11.87 7.15 -4.67
CA VAL A 79 -10.67 7.98 -4.64
C VAL A 79 -10.50 8.60 -6.01
N THR A 80 -11.04 9.79 -6.22
CA THR A 80 -10.81 10.62 -7.41
C THR A 80 -9.53 11.44 -7.23
N GLU A 81 -9.04 12.05 -8.29
CA GLU A 81 -7.88 12.95 -8.22
C GLU A 81 -8.09 14.10 -7.22
N ASP A 82 -9.29 14.68 -7.19
CA ASP A 82 -9.61 15.74 -6.24
C ASP A 82 -9.58 15.23 -4.80
N VAL A 83 -10.18 14.07 -4.53
CA VAL A 83 -10.16 13.43 -3.21
C VAL A 83 -8.74 13.08 -2.79
N TRP A 84 -7.92 12.58 -3.71
CA TRP A 84 -6.51 12.32 -3.45
C TRP A 84 -5.77 13.58 -3.03
N ARG A 85 -5.95 14.67 -3.78
CA ARG A 85 -5.36 15.97 -3.45
C ARG A 85 -5.85 16.48 -2.11
N GLU A 86 -7.15 16.44 -1.84
CA GLU A 86 -7.73 16.87 -0.56
C GLU A 86 -7.12 16.10 0.63
N VAL A 87 -6.93 14.77 0.49
CA VAL A 87 -6.43 13.92 1.58
C VAL A 87 -4.94 14.15 1.83
N PHE A 88 -4.14 14.30 0.76
CA PHE A 88 -2.68 14.38 0.88
C PHE A 88 -2.12 15.81 0.84
N ASP A 89 -2.96 16.82 0.58
CA ASP A 89 -2.53 18.21 0.58
C ASP A 89 -1.96 18.61 1.95
N GLY A 90 -0.83 19.29 1.90
CA GLY A 90 -0.13 19.74 3.11
C GLY A 90 0.42 18.63 4.01
N THR A 91 0.42 17.36 3.58
CA THR A 91 1.13 16.30 4.30
C THR A 91 2.64 16.40 4.07
N SER A 92 3.43 16.12 5.11
CA SER A 92 4.89 16.21 5.05
C SER A 92 5.52 15.04 4.29
N THR A 93 4.82 13.90 4.27
CA THR A 93 5.28 12.69 3.60
C THR A 93 4.35 12.40 2.42
N PRO A 94 4.82 12.59 1.18
CA PRO A 94 4.02 12.28 0.00
C PRO A 94 3.72 10.78 -0.08
N PRO A 95 2.63 10.40 -0.75
CA PRO A 95 2.34 9.00 -1.04
C PRO A 95 3.42 8.42 -1.98
N ALA A 96 3.74 7.14 -1.81
CA ALA A 96 4.59 6.42 -2.74
C ALA A 96 3.79 6.15 -4.03
N ILE A 97 4.26 6.66 -5.17
CA ILE A 97 3.64 6.48 -6.47
C ILE A 97 4.64 5.77 -7.37
N PHE A 98 4.29 4.58 -7.82
CA PHE A 98 4.99 3.90 -8.90
C PHE A 98 4.12 3.98 -10.15
N ASN A 99 4.65 4.61 -11.19
CA ASN A 99 4.07 4.56 -12.52
C ASN A 99 4.48 3.22 -13.13
N TYR A 100 3.55 2.31 -13.24
CA TYR A 100 3.70 1.14 -14.09
C TYR A 100 3.62 1.64 -15.54
N SER A 101 4.74 1.70 -16.24
CA SER A 101 4.76 1.89 -17.69
C SER A 101 4.35 0.57 -18.32
N ASP A 102 3.23 0.56 -19.02
CA ASP A 102 2.74 -0.57 -19.83
C ASP A 102 3.62 -0.79 -21.09
N ASP A 103 4.93 -0.81 -20.95
CA ASP A 103 5.88 -1.03 -22.06
C ASP A 103 6.52 -2.42 -21.94
N ASP A 104 5.74 -3.48 -21.78
CA ASP A 104 6.22 -4.85 -21.99
C ASP A 104 5.19 -5.76 -22.68
N ASP A 105 4.73 -5.35 -23.85
CA ASP A 105 4.15 -6.27 -24.86
C ASP A 105 5.27 -6.98 -25.64
N GLY A 106 6.15 -7.64 -24.91
CA GLY A 106 7.17 -8.51 -25.46
C GLY A 106 6.65 -9.95 -25.61
N ASP A 107 5.91 -10.21 -26.67
CA ASP A 107 5.72 -11.57 -27.20
C ASP A 107 7.07 -12.28 -27.31
N ASN A 108 7.32 -13.28 -26.47
CA ASN A 108 8.37 -14.26 -26.72
C ASN A 108 7.94 -15.68 -26.33
N SER A 109 7.17 -16.28 -27.21
CA SER A 109 7.05 -17.72 -27.29
C SER A 109 8.38 -18.30 -27.79
N THR A 110 9.21 -18.89 -26.92
CA THR A 110 10.23 -19.84 -27.38
C THR A 110 10.43 -20.95 -26.37
N THR A 111 10.12 -22.10 -26.84
CA THR A 111 10.32 -23.49 -26.41
C THR A 111 11.58 -23.77 -25.59
N ALA A 112 11.39 -24.62 -24.57
CA ALA A 112 12.41 -25.31 -23.81
C ALA A 112 13.32 -26.18 -24.66
N ALA A 113 14.64 -26.07 -24.48
CA ALA A 113 15.59 -27.14 -24.80
C ALA A 113 16.81 -27.07 -23.86
N ALA A 114 17.27 -28.26 -23.50
CA ALA A 114 18.21 -28.67 -22.49
C ALA A 114 19.62 -28.05 -22.58
N ALA A 115 20.30 -28.01 -21.43
CA ALA A 115 21.75 -27.78 -21.26
C ALA A 115 22.60 -28.89 -21.89
N PRO A 116 23.86 -28.57 -22.23
CA PRO A 116 24.98 -29.23 -21.53
C PRO A 116 26.17 -28.31 -21.17
N ALA A 117 27.07 -28.90 -20.39
CA ALA A 117 28.14 -28.40 -19.59
C ALA A 117 29.38 -27.82 -20.31
N ALA A 118 30.06 -26.95 -19.52
CA ALA A 118 31.51 -26.67 -19.41
C ALA A 118 32.40 -26.59 -20.66
N ASP A 119 33.12 -25.48 -20.85
CA ASP A 119 34.59 -25.41 -20.77
C ASP A 119 35.16 -23.98 -20.95
N ASP A 120 36.07 -23.66 -20.11
CA ASP A 120 37.37 -23.01 -20.10
C ASP A 120 37.71 -21.81 -21.03
N ASN A 121 38.23 -20.78 -20.37
CA ASN A 121 39.35 -19.92 -20.73
C ASN A 121 39.35 -19.12 -22.04
N ARG A 122 39.09 -17.81 -21.93
CA ARG A 122 39.86 -16.81 -22.72
C ARG A 122 39.78 -15.39 -22.16
N SER A 123 40.87 -14.97 -21.58
CA SER A 123 41.24 -13.57 -21.35
C SER A 123 41.22 -12.76 -22.67
N GLN A 124 40.49 -11.66 -22.74
CA GLN A 124 40.81 -10.57 -23.63
C GLN A 124 40.40 -9.20 -23.02
N GLN A 125 41.42 -8.36 -22.92
CA GLN A 125 41.39 -6.93 -22.68
C GLN A 125 40.41 -6.23 -23.61
N TYR A 126 39.49 -5.44 -23.07
CA TYR A 126 38.85 -4.38 -23.85
C TYR A 126 38.97 -3.02 -23.16
N ASN A 127 39.53 -2.14 -23.96
CA ASN A 127 39.92 -0.76 -23.74
C ASN A 127 38.81 0.09 -23.08
N ASN A 128 39.22 0.84 -22.07
CA ASN A 128 38.56 2.05 -21.57
C ASN A 128 38.33 3.05 -22.71
N ARG A 129 37.11 3.23 -23.12
CA ARG A 129 36.61 4.41 -23.80
C ARG A 129 35.51 5.02 -22.95
N SER A 130 35.84 6.05 -22.21
CA SER A 130 34.95 6.95 -21.53
C SER A 130 33.99 7.59 -22.55
N LEU A 131 32.81 7.00 -22.66
CA LEU A 131 31.66 7.68 -23.23
C LEU A 131 30.90 8.31 -22.05
N GLN A 132 31.08 9.63 -21.91
CA GLN A 132 30.18 10.48 -21.15
C GLN A 132 28.77 10.31 -21.76
N ARG A 133 27.95 9.41 -21.18
CA ARG A 133 26.52 9.41 -21.38
C ARG A 133 25.96 10.56 -20.55
N THR A 134 25.66 11.66 -21.20
CA THR A 134 24.72 12.65 -20.69
C THR A 134 23.40 11.91 -20.45
N SER A 135 23.07 11.72 -19.20
CA SER A 135 21.77 11.20 -18.80
C SER A 135 20.68 12.10 -19.40
N PRO A 136 19.67 11.57 -20.11
CA PRO A 136 18.50 12.36 -20.44
C PRO A 136 17.90 12.85 -19.13
N GLY A 137 17.53 14.12 -19.07
CA GLY A 137 16.96 14.72 -17.87
C GLY A 137 15.82 13.85 -17.33
N VAL A 138 15.94 13.46 -16.07
CA VAL A 138 14.87 12.80 -15.33
C VAL A 138 13.70 13.78 -15.37
N ASN A 139 12.63 13.40 -16.01
CA ASN A 139 11.45 14.24 -16.20
C ASN A 139 11.01 14.78 -14.85
N ALA A 140 10.84 16.10 -14.74
CA ALA A 140 10.39 16.78 -13.53
C ALA A 140 9.00 16.29 -13.04
N GLU A 141 8.25 15.61 -13.90
CA GLU A 141 6.97 14.95 -13.57
C GLU A 141 7.11 13.82 -12.55
N LEU A 142 8.24 13.10 -12.51
CA LEU A 142 8.47 12.01 -11.53
C LEU A 142 8.72 12.50 -10.10
N GLN A 143 8.84 13.82 -9.88
CA GLN A 143 9.11 14.41 -8.57
C GLN A 143 7.92 15.20 -8.01
N ASN A 144 6.74 15.14 -8.64
CA ASN A 144 5.56 15.80 -8.08
C ASN A 144 4.90 14.89 -7.03
N PRO A 145 5.03 15.20 -5.73
CA PRO A 145 4.48 14.37 -4.65
C PRO A 145 2.94 14.30 -4.65
N MET A 146 2.31 15.16 -5.45
CA MET A 146 0.85 15.20 -5.62
C MET A 146 0.37 14.50 -6.89
N LEU A 147 1.26 13.81 -7.61
CA LEU A 147 0.84 13.06 -8.78
C LEU A 147 -0.16 11.98 -8.36
N PHE A 148 -1.29 11.95 -9.06
CA PHE A 148 -2.34 10.98 -8.80
C PHE A 148 -1.99 9.64 -9.48
N PRO A 149 -2.04 8.50 -8.78
CA PRO A 149 -1.75 7.20 -9.40
C PRO A 149 -2.86 6.82 -10.36
N GLN A 150 -2.53 6.07 -11.41
CA GLN A 150 -3.54 5.58 -12.36
C GLN A 150 -4.56 4.66 -11.70
N GLN A 151 -4.17 3.93 -10.66
CA GLN A 151 -5.04 3.02 -9.93
C GLN A 151 -4.71 3.04 -8.43
N VAL A 152 -5.73 2.87 -7.61
CA VAL A 152 -5.59 2.58 -6.17
C VAL A 152 -6.33 1.28 -5.89
N GLY A 153 -5.66 0.28 -5.39
CA GLY A 153 -6.24 -1.03 -5.07
C GLY A 153 -6.05 -1.40 -3.61
N ALA A 154 -7.09 -1.88 -2.97
CA ALA A 154 -7.00 -2.40 -1.61
C ALA A 154 -7.94 -3.58 -1.41
N ALA A 155 -7.55 -4.56 -0.60
CA ALA A 155 -8.52 -5.52 -0.10
C ALA A 155 -9.52 -4.79 0.80
N CYS A 156 -10.79 -5.22 0.79
CA CYS A 156 -11.83 -4.50 1.53
C CYS A 156 -11.58 -4.48 3.04
N CYS A 157 -12.31 -3.61 3.68
CA CYS A 157 -12.70 -3.72 5.07
C CYS A 157 -11.65 -3.20 6.06
N ALA A 158 -10.61 -2.51 5.61
CA ALA A 158 -9.67 -1.76 6.44
C ALA A 158 -9.17 -2.53 7.68
N GLN A 159 -8.92 -3.84 7.54
CA GLN A 159 -8.32 -4.66 8.57
C GLN A 159 -6.85 -4.93 8.20
N PHE A 160 -5.94 -4.46 9.02
CA PHE A 160 -4.52 -4.55 8.74
C PHE A 160 -3.68 -4.59 10.02
N ALA A 161 -2.45 -5.07 9.88
CA ALA A 161 -1.43 -4.95 10.90
C ALA A 161 -0.30 -4.03 10.39
N VAL A 162 0.24 -3.23 11.29
CA VAL A 162 1.31 -2.27 10.97
C VAL A 162 2.37 -2.28 12.07
N SER A 163 3.65 -2.17 11.69
CA SER A 163 4.73 -2.02 12.65
C SER A 163 4.81 -0.57 13.15
N ARG A 164 5.28 -0.39 14.39
CA ARG A 164 5.58 0.94 14.94
C ARG A 164 6.50 1.73 14.01
N ASP A 165 7.55 1.10 13.50
CA ASP A 165 8.54 1.77 12.67
C ASP A 165 7.94 2.27 11.36
N GLN A 166 6.97 1.54 10.80
CA GLN A 166 6.22 2.00 9.62
C GLN A 166 5.32 3.19 9.93
N VAL A 167 4.64 3.18 11.09
CA VAL A 167 3.83 4.33 11.54
C VAL A 167 4.72 5.57 11.71
N LEU A 168 5.89 5.43 12.34
CA LEU A 168 6.79 6.55 12.62
C LEU A 168 7.50 7.12 11.38
N ARG A 169 7.40 6.47 10.21
CA ARG A 169 7.87 7.05 8.93
C ARG A 169 7.08 8.29 8.50
N ARG A 170 5.86 8.43 9.02
CA ARG A 170 5.01 9.59 8.78
C ARG A 170 4.88 10.39 10.08
N PRO A 171 5.06 11.72 10.06
CA PRO A 171 4.94 12.54 11.26
C PRO A 171 3.51 12.53 11.80
N ARG A 172 3.36 12.76 13.10
CA ARG A 172 2.08 12.78 13.81
C ARG A 172 1.08 13.76 13.21
N GLU A 173 1.58 14.87 12.76
CA GLU A 173 0.83 15.97 12.13
C GLU A 173 0.07 15.51 10.89
N ASP A 174 0.65 14.62 10.09
CA ASP A 174 -0.03 14.05 8.93
C ASP A 174 -1.25 13.22 9.33
N TYR A 175 -1.13 12.41 10.41
CA TYR A 175 -2.29 11.65 10.93
C TYR A 175 -3.38 12.58 11.48
N ILE A 176 -3.02 13.73 12.06
CA ILE A 176 -3.96 14.76 12.47
C ILE A 176 -4.69 15.32 11.24
N ARG A 177 -3.99 15.66 10.16
CA ARG A 177 -4.58 16.14 8.90
C ARG A 177 -5.56 15.13 8.30
N PHE A 178 -5.19 13.85 8.24
CA PHE A 178 -6.12 12.80 7.78
C PHE A 178 -7.38 12.73 8.64
N ARG A 179 -7.26 12.88 9.95
CA ARG A 179 -8.42 12.90 10.85
C ARG A 179 -9.28 14.16 10.61
N GLU A 180 -8.65 15.29 10.44
CA GLU A 180 -9.33 16.55 10.10
C GLU A 180 -10.09 16.43 8.78
N TRP A 181 -9.46 15.90 7.74
CA TRP A 181 -10.14 15.63 6.48
C TRP A 181 -11.39 14.75 6.68
N VAL A 182 -11.29 13.63 7.39
CA VAL A 182 -12.45 12.75 7.64
C VAL A 182 -13.56 13.46 8.41
N THR A 183 -13.24 14.43 9.26
CA THR A 183 -14.25 15.14 10.08
C THR A 183 -14.83 16.38 9.40
N GLN A 184 -14.11 16.97 8.45
CA GLN A 184 -14.48 18.24 7.82
C GLN A 184 -14.99 18.09 6.37
N THR A 185 -14.72 16.93 5.74
CA THR A 185 -15.20 16.68 4.37
C THR A 185 -16.71 16.71 4.28
N ASP A 186 -17.25 17.26 3.19
CA ASP A 186 -18.69 17.27 2.88
C ASP A 186 -19.24 15.86 2.53
N LYS A 187 -18.38 14.86 2.44
CA LYS A 187 -18.78 13.46 2.18
C LYS A 187 -19.48 12.89 3.40
N ASP A 188 -20.51 12.07 3.15
CA ASP A 188 -21.11 11.30 4.22
C ASP A 188 -20.12 10.30 4.86
N SER A 189 -20.45 9.79 6.04
CA SER A 189 -19.59 8.87 6.80
C SER A 189 -19.27 7.56 6.06
N ALA A 190 -20.18 7.10 5.19
CA ALA A 190 -19.96 5.88 4.41
C ALA A 190 -18.95 6.15 3.29
N SER A 191 -19.05 7.27 2.60
CA SER A 191 -18.16 7.67 1.51
C SER A 191 -16.77 8.02 2.03
N SER A 192 -16.64 8.83 3.08
CA SER A 192 -15.34 9.16 3.69
C SER A 192 -14.66 7.92 4.29
N GLY A 193 -15.43 7.03 4.91
CA GLY A 193 -14.93 5.74 5.39
C GLY A 193 -14.40 4.86 4.26
N ARG A 194 -15.08 4.85 3.11
CA ARG A 194 -14.63 4.09 1.94
C ARG A 194 -13.34 4.66 1.35
N VAL A 195 -13.20 5.97 1.27
CA VAL A 195 -11.94 6.60 0.87
C VAL A 195 -10.79 6.16 1.76
N MET A 196 -10.96 6.21 3.08
CA MET A 196 -9.94 5.76 4.02
C MET A 196 -9.61 4.27 3.88
N GLU A 197 -10.62 3.44 3.61
CA GLU A 197 -10.41 2.01 3.35
C GLU A 197 -9.45 1.75 2.19
N PHE A 198 -9.57 2.53 1.11
CA PHE A 198 -8.66 2.44 -0.03
C PHE A 198 -7.28 3.05 0.22
N LEU A 199 -7.13 3.96 1.17
CA LEU A 199 -5.90 4.72 1.34
C LEU A 199 -5.00 4.25 2.48
N TRP A 200 -5.42 3.31 3.34
CA TRP A 200 -4.60 2.92 4.49
C TRP A 200 -3.20 2.47 4.12
N HIS A 201 -3.05 1.62 3.13
CA HIS A 201 -1.72 1.15 2.68
C HIS A 201 -0.87 2.30 2.14
N VAL A 202 -1.46 3.23 1.39
CA VAL A 202 -0.79 4.43 0.87
C VAL A 202 -0.37 5.38 2.00
N ILE A 203 -1.23 5.58 3.00
CA ILE A 203 -0.93 6.35 4.21
C ILE A 203 0.29 5.76 4.92
N PHE A 204 0.43 4.44 4.94
CA PHE A 204 1.60 3.77 5.48
C PHE A 204 2.73 3.57 4.45
N GLY A 205 2.77 4.34 3.36
CA GLY A 205 3.88 4.39 2.41
C GLY A 205 4.06 3.13 1.59
N LYS A 206 2.96 2.41 1.32
CA LYS A 206 2.92 1.32 0.35
C LYS A 206 2.43 1.84 -1.01
N GLU A 207 2.74 1.07 -2.04
CA GLU A 207 2.28 1.34 -3.40
C GLU A 207 0.75 1.40 -3.46
N ALA A 208 0.23 2.18 -4.40
CA ALA A 208 -1.21 2.40 -4.53
C ALA A 208 -1.98 1.16 -5.04
N VAL A 209 -1.28 0.18 -5.65
CA VAL A 209 -1.80 -1.12 -6.12
C VAL A 209 -0.86 -2.24 -5.74
#